data_744d4d5362e25708176d7e2cc822d637
#
_entry.id   744d4d5362e25708176d7e2cc822d637
#
_cell.length_a   1.000
_cell.length_b   1.000
_cell.length_c   1.000
_cell.angle_alpha   90.00
_cell.angle_beta   90.00
_cell.angle_gamma   90.00
#
_symmetry.space_group_name_H-M   'P 1'
#
loop_
_entity.id
_entity.type
_entity.pdbx_description
1 polymer ?
#
loop_
_entity_poly.entity_id
_entity_poly.type
_entity_poly.pdbx_seq_one_letter_code
_entity_poly.pdbx_strand_id
1 'polypeptide(L)'
;MSKIKLLNIVGARPQIIKSSAISRAIRMNFSDEINEFTLHTGQHYDKEMSEVFFDELEIHKPDFNLGVGSAHHGRQTASMIAGIEDVLLNEKPHSVLLYGDTNSTLAGAIAAVKQHFPVIHIEAGLRSYNKSMPEELNRIISDHSSTLLFAPTNAAFKNLMNEGFRPENSPPYTIDNPKIYLTXXXXXXXXXXXXXXAERKKCELLESMSLERDKFILVTIHRDINTDDTVRLGAILSTLKDLAEEHSMPFVMPFHPRTMNSLKSTLNNLLDDLRKCRYIRIIPPVSYLAMTLLEKTCRMIIT
;
A
#
# COMPACT_ATOMS: atom_id res chain seq x y z
N MET A 1 -32.91 -11.34 2.37
CA MET A 1 -32.36 -10.68 1.16
C MET A 1 -31.09 -11.39 0.74
N SER A 2 -30.82 -11.46 -0.56
CA SER A 2 -29.52 -11.98 -1.04
C SER A 2 -28.40 -11.02 -0.61
N LYS A 3 -27.26 -11.56 -0.23
CA LYS A 3 -26.10 -10.73 0.14
C LYS A 3 -25.59 -9.94 -1.05
N ILE A 4 -25.11 -8.74 -0.79
CA ILE A 4 -24.41 -7.92 -1.79
C ILE A 4 -23.10 -8.62 -2.15
N LYS A 5 -22.90 -8.96 -3.41
CA LYS A 5 -21.67 -9.58 -3.91
C LYS A 5 -20.69 -8.48 -4.30
N LEU A 6 -19.60 -8.36 -3.58
CA LEU A 6 -18.60 -7.27 -3.73
C LEU A 6 -17.26 -7.85 -4.21
N LEU A 7 -16.81 -7.44 -5.39
CA LEU A 7 -15.50 -7.82 -5.91
C LEU A 7 -14.45 -6.79 -5.51
N ASN A 8 -13.51 -7.19 -4.69
CA ASN A 8 -12.41 -6.38 -4.19
C ASN A 8 -11.19 -6.63 -5.08
N ILE A 9 -10.66 -5.61 -5.76
CA ILE A 9 -9.52 -5.76 -6.69
C ILE A 9 -8.28 -5.10 -6.09
N VAL A 10 -7.21 -5.89 -5.98
CA VAL A 10 -5.90 -5.46 -5.46
C VAL A 10 -4.78 -5.97 -6.36
N GLY A 11 -3.62 -5.30 -6.36
CA GLY A 11 -2.47 -5.74 -7.16
C GLY A 11 -1.13 -5.35 -6.58
N ALA A 12 -1.13 -4.51 -5.53
CA ALA A 12 0.09 -4.03 -4.90
C ALA A 12 -0.08 -4.02 -3.38
N ARG A 13 1.02 -4.11 -2.65
CA ARG A 13 1.01 -4.16 -1.19
C ARG A 13 0.18 -3.05 -0.53
N PRO A 14 0.32 -1.78 -0.92
CA PRO A 14 -0.49 -0.72 -0.29
C PRO A 14 -1.99 -0.96 -0.43
N GLN A 15 -2.43 -1.55 -1.54
CA GLN A 15 -3.84 -1.87 -1.76
C GLN A 15 -4.29 -3.00 -0.83
N ILE A 16 -3.45 -4.03 -0.64
CA ILE A 16 -3.75 -5.16 0.27
C ILE A 16 -3.90 -4.62 1.70
N ILE A 17 -3.00 -3.72 2.13
CA ILE A 17 -3.07 -3.09 3.46
C ILE A 17 -4.40 -2.33 3.61
N LYS A 18 -4.76 -1.53 2.63
CA LYS A 18 -6.01 -0.75 2.67
C LYS A 18 -7.24 -1.66 2.66
N SER A 19 -7.22 -2.69 1.80
CA SER A 19 -8.34 -3.64 1.70
C SER A 19 -8.54 -4.42 3.00
N SER A 20 -7.45 -4.72 3.74
CA SER A 20 -7.55 -5.49 4.98
C SER A 20 -8.47 -4.82 6.01
N ALA A 21 -8.46 -3.48 6.08
CA ALA A 21 -9.32 -2.73 7.00
C ALA A 21 -10.80 -2.90 6.62
N ILE A 22 -11.11 -2.83 5.34
CA ILE A 22 -12.49 -2.96 4.84
C ILE A 22 -12.94 -4.41 4.94
N SER A 23 -12.13 -5.38 4.51
CA SER A 23 -12.43 -6.81 4.62
C SER A 23 -12.71 -7.21 6.07
N ARG A 24 -11.91 -6.69 7.01
CA ARG A 24 -12.13 -6.92 8.44
C ARG A 24 -13.44 -6.32 8.91
N ALA A 25 -13.77 -5.09 8.51
CA ALA A 25 -15.02 -4.43 8.87
C ALA A 25 -16.23 -5.22 8.33
N ILE A 26 -16.15 -5.69 7.09
CA ILE A 26 -17.19 -6.52 6.46
C ILE A 26 -17.35 -7.81 7.28
N ARG A 27 -16.26 -8.52 7.54
CA ARG A 27 -16.29 -9.80 8.26
C ARG A 27 -16.89 -9.66 9.67
N MET A 28 -16.54 -8.59 10.38
CA MET A 28 -16.97 -8.39 11.77
C MET A 28 -18.38 -7.83 11.91
N ASN A 29 -18.83 -7.02 10.97
CA ASN A 29 -20.05 -6.23 11.17
C ASN A 29 -21.11 -6.42 10.06
N PHE A 30 -20.70 -6.91 8.88
CA PHE A 30 -21.58 -6.96 7.71
C PHE A 30 -21.53 -8.32 6.99
N SER A 31 -21.06 -9.36 7.66
CA SER A 31 -20.93 -10.70 7.07
C SER A 31 -22.26 -11.29 6.61
N ASP A 32 -23.37 -10.85 7.20
CA ASP A 32 -24.71 -11.29 6.81
C ASP A 32 -25.28 -10.51 5.62
N GLU A 33 -24.68 -9.36 5.30
CA GLU A 33 -25.18 -8.45 4.26
C GLU A 33 -24.29 -8.45 3.01
N ILE A 34 -22.95 -8.61 3.21
CA ILE A 34 -21.95 -8.50 2.12
C ILE A 34 -21.17 -9.80 2.00
N ASN A 35 -21.10 -10.31 0.78
CA ASN A 35 -20.22 -11.41 0.39
C ASN A 35 -19.05 -10.82 -0.42
N GLU A 36 -17.92 -10.62 0.25
CA GLU A 36 -16.69 -10.09 -0.36
C GLU A 36 -15.87 -11.25 -0.93
N PHE A 37 -15.35 -11.06 -2.13
CA PHE A 37 -14.34 -11.93 -2.71
C PHE A 37 -13.28 -11.07 -3.39
N THR A 38 -12.03 -11.54 -3.38
CA THR A 38 -10.87 -10.75 -3.74
C THR A 38 -10.19 -11.28 -5.00
N LEU A 39 -9.92 -10.37 -5.93
CA LEU A 39 -9.11 -10.64 -7.12
C LEU A 39 -7.78 -9.92 -6.98
N HIS A 40 -6.68 -10.68 -7.05
CA HIS A 40 -5.32 -10.14 -7.12
C HIS A 40 -4.86 -10.13 -8.58
N THR A 41 -4.50 -8.96 -9.09
CA THR A 41 -4.08 -8.83 -10.50
C THR A 41 -2.71 -9.44 -10.78
N GLY A 42 -1.86 -9.55 -9.76
CA GLY A 42 -0.49 -10.02 -9.92
C GLY A 42 0.50 -8.91 -10.27
N GLN A 43 0.10 -7.64 -10.18
CA GLN A 43 0.97 -6.51 -10.58
C GLN A 43 2.33 -6.54 -9.87
N HIS A 44 2.33 -6.80 -8.57
CA HIS A 44 3.54 -6.96 -7.75
C HIS A 44 3.38 -8.23 -6.91
N TYR A 45 3.43 -9.38 -7.56
CA TYR A 45 3.20 -10.66 -6.88
C TYR A 45 4.49 -11.44 -6.72
N ASP A 46 5.00 -11.45 -5.51
CA ASP A 46 6.01 -12.39 -5.04
C ASP A 46 5.27 -13.38 -4.13
N LYS A 47 5.22 -14.63 -4.53
CA LYS A 47 4.39 -15.64 -3.86
C LYS A 47 4.72 -15.79 -2.38
N GLU A 48 6.01 -15.91 -2.06
CA GLU A 48 6.45 -16.10 -0.67
C GLU A 48 6.16 -14.87 0.20
N MET A 49 6.45 -13.68 -0.33
CA MET A 49 6.19 -12.43 0.40
C MET A 49 4.70 -12.12 0.51
N SER A 50 3.92 -12.50 -0.50
CA SER A 50 2.47 -12.23 -0.49
C SER A 50 1.73 -13.13 0.50
N GLU A 51 2.07 -14.41 0.58
CA GLU A 51 1.43 -15.34 1.52
C GLU A 51 1.64 -14.90 2.97
N VAL A 52 2.89 -14.58 3.34
CA VAL A 52 3.22 -14.05 4.67
C VAL A 52 2.39 -12.80 4.98
N PHE A 53 2.20 -11.94 3.97
CA PHE A 53 1.47 -10.68 4.11
C PHE A 53 -0.02 -10.90 4.39
N PHE A 54 -0.65 -11.84 3.70
CA PHE A 54 -2.07 -12.17 3.94
C PHE A 54 -2.26 -12.75 5.34
N ASP A 55 -1.36 -13.62 5.76
CA ASP A 55 -1.40 -14.23 7.10
C ASP A 55 -1.19 -13.16 8.20
N GLU A 56 -0.21 -12.25 8.02
CA GLU A 56 0.06 -11.17 8.98
C GLU A 56 -1.13 -10.23 9.16
N LEU A 57 -1.80 -9.88 8.07
CA LEU A 57 -2.93 -8.96 8.11
C LEU A 57 -4.25 -9.65 8.46
N GLU A 58 -4.23 -10.96 8.68
CA GLU A 58 -5.41 -11.78 9.01
C GLU A 58 -6.51 -11.64 7.95
N ILE A 59 -6.13 -11.60 6.67
CA ILE A 59 -7.07 -11.53 5.56
C ILE A 59 -7.00 -12.81 4.72
N HIS A 60 -8.13 -13.16 4.11
CA HIS A 60 -8.20 -14.33 3.26
C HIS A 60 -7.31 -14.19 2.04
N LYS A 61 -6.75 -15.29 1.60
CA LYS A 61 -6.02 -15.34 0.32
C LYS A 61 -6.99 -14.96 -0.80
N PRO A 62 -6.49 -14.34 -1.87
CA PRO A 62 -7.37 -13.95 -2.97
C PRO A 62 -8.10 -15.16 -3.58
N ASP A 63 -9.37 -14.96 -3.89
CA ASP A 63 -10.19 -15.99 -4.57
C ASP A 63 -9.73 -16.16 -6.02
N PHE A 64 -9.22 -15.09 -6.63
CA PHE A 64 -8.71 -15.07 -8.01
C PHE A 64 -7.34 -14.43 -8.05
N ASN A 65 -6.42 -15.00 -8.83
CA ASN A 65 -5.09 -14.40 -9.05
C ASN A 65 -4.77 -14.47 -10.55
N LEU A 66 -4.68 -13.31 -11.18
CA LEU A 66 -4.40 -13.22 -12.62
C LEU A 66 -2.93 -13.47 -12.97
N GLY A 67 -2.01 -13.28 -12.02
CA GLY A 67 -0.58 -13.53 -12.23
C GLY A 67 0.06 -12.69 -13.33
N VAL A 68 -0.42 -11.45 -13.54
CA VAL A 68 0.01 -10.65 -14.70
C VAL A 68 1.50 -10.28 -14.63
N GLY A 69 2.05 -10.04 -13.45
CA GLY A 69 3.48 -9.75 -13.29
C GLY A 69 3.89 -8.38 -13.84
N SER A 70 5.22 -8.19 -13.93
CA SER A 70 5.82 -6.94 -14.40
C SER A 70 5.88 -6.89 -15.93
N ALA A 71 5.48 -5.76 -16.50
CA ALA A 71 5.53 -5.48 -17.94
C ALA A 71 5.47 -3.96 -18.13
N HIS A 72 5.62 -3.49 -19.37
CA HIS A 72 5.37 -2.07 -19.69
C HIS A 72 3.91 -1.73 -19.35
N HIS A 73 3.67 -0.53 -18.87
CA HIS A 73 2.36 -0.07 -18.35
C HIS A 73 1.19 -0.48 -19.26
N GLY A 74 1.27 -0.21 -20.55
CA GLY A 74 0.19 -0.52 -21.49
C GLY A 74 -0.14 -2.01 -21.57
N ARG A 75 0.90 -2.86 -21.72
CA ARG A 75 0.72 -4.32 -21.79
C ARG A 75 0.21 -4.88 -20.46
N GLN A 76 0.76 -4.41 -19.36
CA GLN A 76 0.35 -4.83 -18.02
C GLN A 76 -1.12 -4.50 -17.79
N THR A 77 -1.52 -3.24 -18.06
CA THR A 77 -2.88 -2.77 -17.86
C THR A 77 -3.85 -3.54 -18.77
N ALA A 78 -3.50 -3.75 -20.04
CA ALA A 78 -4.34 -4.49 -20.99
C ALA A 78 -4.58 -5.94 -20.52
N SER A 79 -3.54 -6.63 -20.06
CA SER A 79 -3.66 -8.01 -19.55
C SER A 79 -4.56 -8.05 -18.30
N MET A 80 -4.42 -7.06 -17.40
CA MET A 80 -5.28 -6.95 -16.23
C MET A 80 -6.74 -6.71 -16.62
N ILE A 81 -6.99 -5.79 -17.57
CA ILE A 81 -8.37 -5.49 -18.03
C ILE A 81 -9.03 -6.77 -18.53
N ALA A 82 -8.34 -7.53 -19.39
CA ALA A 82 -8.89 -8.76 -19.95
C ALA A 82 -9.22 -9.78 -18.86
N GLY A 83 -8.27 -10.03 -17.94
CA GLY A 83 -8.49 -11.01 -16.88
C GLY A 83 -9.58 -10.57 -15.89
N ILE A 84 -9.66 -9.27 -15.56
CA ILE A 84 -10.71 -8.74 -14.69
C ILE A 84 -12.07 -8.89 -15.38
N GLU A 85 -12.15 -8.58 -16.67
CA GLU A 85 -13.39 -8.70 -17.45
C GLU A 85 -13.93 -10.13 -17.41
N ASP A 86 -13.05 -11.14 -17.59
CA ASP A 86 -13.45 -12.56 -17.51
C ASP A 86 -14.07 -12.86 -16.13
N VAL A 87 -13.47 -12.40 -15.05
CA VAL A 87 -14.00 -12.63 -13.69
C VAL A 87 -15.34 -11.91 -13.52
N LEU A 88 -15.46 -10.66 -13.99
CA LEU A 88 -16.71 -9.89 -13.88
C LEU A 88 -17.88 -10.59 -14.60
N LEU A 89 -17.64 -11.09 -15.80
CA LEU A 89 -18.68 -11.75 -16.61
C LEU A 89 -19.11 -13.09 -15.98
N ASN A 90 -18.19 -13.80 -15.35
CA ASN A 90 -18.48 -15.09 -14.70
C ASN A 90 -19.15 -14.89 -13.34
N GLU A 91 -18.60 -14.00 -12.50
CA GLU A 91 -19.04 -13.83 -11.10
C GLU A 91 -20.21 -12.88 -10.93
N LYS A 92 -20.39 -11.93 -11.85
CA LYS A 92 -21.47 -10.94 -11.86
C LYS A 92 -21.67 -10.27 -10.50
N PRO A 93 -20.63 -9.59 -9.97
CA PRO A 93 -20.77 -8.89 -8.68
C PRO A 93 -21.76 -7.74 -8.77
N HIS A 94 -22.31 -7.33 -7.64
CA HIS A 94 -23.18 -6.14 -7.59
C HIS A 94 -22.37 -4.86 -7.69
N SER A 95 -21.07 -4.88 -7.28
CA SER A 95 -20.17 -3.73 -7.40
C SER A 95 -18.71 -4.19 -7.28
N VAL A 96 -17.82 -3.30 -7.73
CA VAL A 96 -16.36 -3.50 -7.70
C VAL A 96 -15.74 -2.47 -6.77
N LEU A 97 -14.82 -2.90 -5.90
CA LEU A 97 -14.13 -2.04 -4.93
C LEU A 97 -12.66 -1.90 -5.35
N LEU A 98 -12.20 -0.65 -5.50
CA LEU A 98 -10.86 -0.30 -5.94
C LEU A 98 -10.17 0.63 -4.95
N TYR A 99 -8.83 0.63 -4.95
CA TYR A 99 -8.01 1.42 -4.03
C TYR A 99 -6.90 2.19 -4.74
N GLY A 100 -6.80 3.47 -4.45
CA GLY A 100 -5.64 4.28 -4.83
C GLY A 100 -5.46 4.45 -6.33
N ASP A 101 -4.24 4.23 -6.82
CA ASP A 101 -3.83 4.78 -8.12
C ASP A 101 -2.92 3.87 -8.96
N THR A 102 -2.92 2.58 -8.70
CA THR A 102 -2.05 1.65 -9.44
C THR A 102 -2.65 1.30 -10.82
N ASN A 103 -1.87 0.61 -11.66
CA ASN A 103 -2.39 0.07 -12.91
C ASN A 103 -3.54 -0.91 -12.66
N SER A 104 -3.54 -1.60 -11.52
CA SER A 104 -4.64 -2.49 -11.13
C SER A 104 -5.93 -1.72 -10.87
N THR A 105 -5.83 -0.52 -10.27
CA THR A 105 -6.97 0.38 -10.04
C THR A 105 -7.57 0.81 -11.38
N LEU A 106 -6.71 1.31 -12.28
CA LEU A 106 -7.13 1.72 -13.63
C LEU A 106 -7.79 0.56 -14.38
N ALA A 107 -7.15 -0.61 -14.39
CA ALA A 107 -7.66 -1.79 -15.10
C ALA A 107 -9.03 -2.20 -14.56
N GLY A 108 -9.17 -2.21 -13.22
CA GLY A 108 -10.43 -2.53 -12.56
C GLY A 108 -11.54 -1.55 -12.92
N ALA A 109 -11.23 -0.26 -12.90
CA ALA A 109 -12.19 0.79 -13.25
C ALA A 109 -12.69 0.63 -14.69
N ILE A 110 -11.77 0.49 -15.65
CA ILE A 110 -12.11 0.37 -17.08
C ILE A 110 -12.91 -0.92 -17.34
N ALA A 111 -12.44 -2.06 -16.82
CA ALA A 111 -13.13 -3.35 -17.03
C ALA A 111 -14.56 -3.30 -16.46
N ALA A 112 -14.70 -2.79 -15.23
CA ALA A 112 -16.02 -2.73 -14.57
C ALA A 112 -16.98 -1.78 -15.26
N VAL A 113 -16.56 -0.55 -15.56
CA VAL A 113 -17.47 0.46 -16.12
C VAL A 113 -17.93 0.08 -17.53
N LYS A 114 -17.05 -0.54 -18.33
CA LYS A 114 -17.42 -0.99 -19.70
C LYS A 114 -18.45 -2.12 -19.68
N GLN A 115 -18.51 -2.89 -18.59
CA GLN A 115 -19.49 -3.96 -18.41
C GLN A 115 -20.66 -3.53 -17.49
N HIS A 116 -20.77 -2.23 -17.21
CA HIS A 116 -21.85 -1.60 -16.42
C HIS A 116 -21.89 -2.05 -14.95
N PHE A 117 -20.75 -2.51 -14.37
CA PHE A 117 -20.66 -2.79 -12.95
C PHE A 117 -20.32 -1.50 -12.18
N PRO A 118 -21.11 -1.14 -11.16
CA PRO A 118 -20.81 0.04 -10.33
C PRO A 118 -19.43 -0.08 -9.67
N VAL A 119 -18.67 1.01 -9.72
CA VAL A 119 -17.32 1.09 -9.16
C VAL A 119 -17.33 1.92 -7.88
N ILE A 120 -16.70 1.40 -6.84
CA ILE A 120 -16.47 2.07 -5.56
C ILE A 120 -14.96 2.35 -5.48
N HIS A 121 -14.56 3.62 -5.36
CA HIS A 121 -13.14 4.00 -5.32
C HIS A 121 -12.76 4.55 -3.95
N ILE A 122 -11.87 3.84 -3.27
CA ILE A 122 -11.28 4.24 -1.98
C ILE A 122 -10.00 5.01 -2.26
N GLU A 123 -9.84 6.14 -1.61
CA GLU A 123 -8.74 7.08 -1.78
C GLU A 123 -8.88 7.91 -3.06
N ALA A 124 -10.13 8.28 -3.35
CA ALA A 124 -10.51 9.10 -4.51
C ALA A 124 -10.12 10.57 -4.32
N GLY A 125 -9.93 11.29 -5.41
CA GLY A 125 -9.76 12.75 -5.42
C GLY A 125 -8.36 13.27 -5.10
N LEU A 126 -7.39 12.42 -4.83
CA LEU A 126 -6.01 12.87 -4.65
C LEU A 126 -5.42 13.31 -6.00
N ARG A 127 -4.70 14.45 -6.00
CA ARG A 127 -4.08 14.99 -7.22
C ARG A 127 -2.66 15.47 -6.94
N SER A 128 -1.75 15.13 -7.83
CA SER A 128 -0.38 15.67 -7.86
C SER A 128 -0.27 16.85 -8.84
N TYR A 129 -1.26 16.98 -9.72
CA TYR A 129 -1.28 17.96 -10.81
C TYR A 129 -0.10 17.79 -11.78
N ASN A 130 0.48 16.59 -11.83
CA ASN A 130 1.58 16.25 -12.72
C ASN A 130 1.21 15.01 -13.56
N LYS A 131 0.68 15.25 -14.75
CA LYS A 131 0.23 14.19 -15.65
C LYS A 131 1.36 13.37 -16.30
N SER A 132 2.64 13.74 -16.04
CA SER A 132 3.74 12.86 -16.45
C SER A 132 3.89 11.65 -15.52
N MET A 133 3.21 11.68 -14.36
CA MET A 133 3.14 10.55 -13.44
C MET A 133 2.00 9.61 -13.88
N PRO A 134 2.29 8.33 -14.17
CA PRO A 134 1.23 7.38 -14.54
C PRO A 134 0.12 7.29 -13.50
N GLU A 135 0.47 7.39 -12.21
CA GLU A 135 -0.49 7.34 -11.10
C GLU A 135 -1.53 8.46 -11.17
N GLU A 136 -1.12 9.64 -11.63
CA GLU A 136 -2.05 10.77 -11.77
C GLU A 136 -3.15 10.47 -12.80
N LEU A 137 -2.75 9.89 -13.93
CA LEU A 137 -3.72 9.47 -14.96
C LEU A 137 -4.63 8.37 -14.41
N ASN A 138 -4.05 7.41 -13.70
CA ASN A 138 -4.82 6.31 -13.09
C ASN A 138 -5.90 6.87 -12.14
N ARG A 139 -5.55 7.85 -11.28
CA ARG A 139 -6.48 8.49 -10.33
C ARG A 139 -7.64 9.15 -11.08
N ILE A 140 -7.30 10.02 -12.04
CA ILE A 140 -8.31 10.81 -12.78
C ILE A 140 -9.31 9.86 -13.47
N ILE A 141 -8.80 8.87 -14.20
CA ILE A 141 -9.67 7.95 -14.97
C ILE A 141 -10.51 7.11 -14.01
N SER A 142 -9.92 6.58 -12.94
CA SER A 142 -10.65 5.76 -11.97
C SER A 142 -11.74 6.56 -11.27
N ASP A 143 -11.45 7.81 -10.85
CA ASP A 143 -12.45 8.69 -10.24
C ASP A 143 -13.64 8.92 -11.19
N HIS A 144 -13.35 9.30 -12.46
CA HIS A 144 -14.39 9.58 -13.44
C HIS A 144 -15.11 8.33 -13.96
N SER A 145 -14.64 7.14 -13.58
CA SER A 145 -15.31 5.86 -13.88
C SER A 145 -16.09 5.31 -12.67
N SER A 146 -16.13 6.05 -11.57
CA SER A 146 -16.66 5.53 -10.30
C SER A 146 -18.05 6.05 -9.97
N THR A 147 -18.85 5.19 -9.35
CA THR A 147 -20.21 5.49 -8.85
C THR A 147 -20.15 6.05 -7.43
N LEU A 148 -19.32 5.47 -6.57
CA LEU A 148 -19.13 5.94 -5.18
C LEU A 148 -17.65 6.26 -4.97
N LEU A 149 -17.36 7.45 -4.47
CA LEU A 149 -15.99 7.94 -4.30
C LEU A 149 -15.75 8.34 -2.85
N PHE A 150 -14.75 7.75 -2.23
CA PHE A 150 -14.39 8.00 -0.83
C PHE A 150 -13.09 8.80 -0.75
N ALA A 151 -13.22 10.11 -0.54
CA ALA A 151 -12.10 11.04 -0.47
C ALA A 151 -11.47 11.02 0.94
N PRO A 152 -10.16 10.79 1.06
CA PRO A 152 -9.51 10.65 2.38
C PRO A 152 -9.22 11.98 3.08
N THR A 153 -9.28 13.10 2.36
CA THR A 153 -8.93 14.42 2.91
C THR A 153 -9.84 15.50 2.35
N ASN A 154 -9.91 16.64 3.04
CA ASN A 154 -10.63 17.82 2.55
C ASN A 154 -10.09 18.27 1.18
N ALA A 155 -8.78 18.19 0.96
CA ALA A 155 -8.16 18.54 -0.31
C ALA A 155 -8.67 17.63 -1.44
N ALA A 156 -8.68 16.32 -1.20
CA ALA A 156 -9.18 15.33 -2.17
C ALA A 156 -10.66 15.56 -2.50
N PHE A 157 -11.47 15.80 -1.46
CA PHE A 157 -12.90 16.08 -1.63
C PHE A 157 -13.11 17.36 -2.47
N LYS A 158 -12.34 18.42 -2.18
CA LYS A 158 -12.40 19.68 -2.92
C LYS A 158 -11.96 19.49 -4.38
N ASN A 159 -10.93 18.65 -4.63
CA ASN A 159 -10.50 18.34 -5.99
C ASN A 159 -11.64 17.72 -6.81
N LEU A 160 -12.34 16.75 -6.22
CA LEU A 160 -13.51 16.13 -6.89
C LEU A 160 -14.59 17.17 -7.20
N MET A 161 -14.90 18.06 -6.26
CA MET A 161 -15.88 19.13 -6.49
C MET A 161 -15.44 20.03 -7.65
N ASN A 162 -14.16 20.39 -7.70
CA ASN A 162 -13.59 21.23 -8.78
C ASN A 162 -13.68 20.52 -10.15
N GLU A 163 -13.71 19.18 -10.14
CA GLU A 163 -13.84 18.37 -11.35
C GLU A 163 -15.30 18.06 -11.72
N GLY A 164 -16.26 18.66 -10.99
CA GLY A 164 -17.67 18.57 -11.32
C GLY A 164 -18.50 17.56 -10.51
N PHE A 165 -17.86 16.84 -9.59
CA PHE A 165 -18.60 15.92 -8.70
C PHE A 165 -19.43 16.72 -7.69
N ARG A 166 -20.66 16.30 -7.44
CA ARG A 166 -21.61 17.02 -6.59
C ARG A 166 -21.89 16.25 -5.29
N PRO A 167 -21.54 16.80 -4.13
CA PRO A 167 -21.80 16.11 -2.87
C PRO A 167 -23.29 16.01 -2.53
N GLU A 168 -24.12 16.87 -3.10
CA GLU A 168 -25.58 16.88 -2.87
C GLU A 168 -26.32 15.80 -3.65
N ASN A 169 -25.66 15.10 -4.59
CA ASN A 169 -26.32 14.04 -5.37
C ASN A 169 -27.03 13.03 -4.46
N SER A 170 -28.24 12.65 -4.85
CA SER A 170 -29.10 11.70 -4.13
C SER A 170 -29.36 10.45 -4.97
N PRO A 171 -29.68 9.33 -4.33
CA PRO A 171 -29.89 8.06 -5.08
C PRO A 171 -31.04 8.14 -6.08
N PRO A 172 -31.02 7.31 -7.12
CA PRO A 172 -30.06 6.23 -7.34
C PRO A 172 -28.71 6.74 -7.84
N TYR A 173 -27.61 6.21 -7.26
CA TYR A 173 -26.26 6.58 -7.67
C TYR A 173 -25.83 5.74 -8.87
N THR A 174 -25.26 6.41 -9.87
CA THR A 174 -24.78 5.79 -11.12
C THR A 174 -23.49 6.49 -11.52
N ILE A 175 -22.87 6.05 -12.59
CA ILE A 175 -21.68 6.72 -13.14
C ILE A 175 -22.00 8.17 -13.55
N ASP A 176 -23.23 8.43 -14.02
CA ASP A 176 -23.68 9.78 -14.42
C ASP A 176 -24.19 10.60 -13.24
N ASN A 177 -24.45 9.96 -12.10
CA ASN A 177 -24.92 10.59 -10.87
C ASN A 177 -24.12 10.02 -9.67
N PRO A 178 -22.79 10.21 -9.68
CA PRO A 178 -21.92 9.62 -8.65
C PRO A 178 -22.06 10.34 -7.31
N LYS A 179 -21.70 9.63 -6.24
CA LYS A 179 -21.69 10.19 -4.87
C LYS A 179 -20.27 10.27 -4.33
N ILE A 180 -19.92 11.43 -3.82
CA ILE A 180 -18.63 11.64 -3.14
C ILE A 180 -18.85 11.69 -1.62
N TYR A 181 -17.96 11.04 -0.88
CA TYR A 181 -17.97 11.00 0.58
C TYR A 181 -16.62 11.48 1.10
N LEU A 182 -16.62 12.34 2.09
CA LEU A 182 -15.40 12.68 2.83
C LEU A 182 -15.25 11.68 3.99
N THR A 183 -14.15 10.95 3.99
CA THR A 183 -13.89 9.93 5.01
C THR A 183 -12.52 10.17 5.65
N UNK A 184 -12.55 10.18 6.74
CA UNK A 184 -11.30 10.44 7.45
C UNK A 184 -10.21 9.50 6.99
N UNK A 185 -9.16 9.87 6.94
CA UNK A 185 -8.10 9.04 6.54
C UNK A 185 -8.36 7.60 6.85
N UNK A 186 -8.52 6.84 5.99
CA UNK A 186 -8.58 5.42 6.08
C UNK A 186 -7.26 4.78 6.42
N UNK A 187 -6.30 5.53 6.18
CA UNK A 187 -5.05 5.06 6.54
C UNK A 187 -4.82 5.10 8.04
N UNK A 188 -5.41 5.88 8.58
CA UNK A 188 -5.40 5.98 9.99
C UNK A 188 -6.13 4.84 10.66
N UNK A 189 -6.98 4.40 9.98
CA UNK A 189 -7.70 3.25 10.47
C UNK A 189 -6.93 1.96 10.25
N UNK A 190 -6.28 1.96 9.33
CA UNK A 190 -5.43 0.85 9.05
C UNK A 190 -4.19 0.84 9.95
N UNK A 191 -3.81 1.95 10.21
CA UNK A 191 -2.74 2.07 11.11
C UNK A 191 -3.15 1.79 12.53
N UNK A 192 -4.19 2.04 12.72
CA UNK A 192 -4.67 1.78 14.02
C UNK A 192 -5.00 0.32 14.25
N UNK A 193 -5.33 -0.27 13.29
CA UNK A 193 -5.56 -1.70 13.37
C UNK A 193 -4.26 -2.51 13.33
N UNK A 194 -3.46 -2.02 12.66
CA UNK A 194 -2.19 -2.62 12.61
C UNK A 194 -1.38 -2.38 13.88
N UNK A 195 -1.59 -1.39 14.39
CA UNK A 195 -0.97 -1.13 15.62
C UNK A 195 -1.49 -1.99 16.77
N UNK A 196 -2.49 -2.36 16.63
CA UNK A 196 -3.01 -3.21 17.61
C UNK A 196 -2.62 -4.66 17.38
N UNK A 197 -2.46 -4.89 16.29
CA UNK A 197 -1.92 -6.16 15.88
C UNK A 197 -0.39 -6.27 16.13
N ALA A 198 0.30 -5.34 15.93
CA ALA A 198 1.71 -5.26 16.20
C ALA A 198 2.03 -5.31 17.71
N GLU A 199 1.23 -4.67 18.51
CA GLU A 199 1.46 -4.70 19.96
C GLU A 199 1.37 -6.10 20.57
N ARG A 200 0.56 -6.95 20.02
CA ARG A 200 0.50 -8.34 20.51
C ARG A 200 1.81 -9.13 20.25
N LYS A 201 2.48 -8.80 19.16
CA LYS A 201 3.79 -9.41 18.80
C LYS A 201 4.99 -8.59 19.30
N LYS A 202 4.75 -7.56 20.10
CA LYS A 202 5.72 -6.52 20.52
C LYS A 202 6.95 -7.06 21.26
N CYS A 203 6.74 -7.93 22.22
CA CYS A 203 7.84 -8.37 23.07
C CYS A 203 8.89 -9.18 22.29
N GLU A 204 8.43 -10.13 21.49
CA GLU A 204 9.30 -11.05 20.76
C GLU A 204 10.23 -10.34 19.76
N LEU A 205 9.69 -9.36 19.02
CA LEU A 205 10.47 -8.67 17.97
C LEU A 205 11.57 -7.79 18.57
N LEU A 206 11.21 -6.92 19.52
CA LEU A 206 12.19 -6.03 20.15
C LEU A 206 13.25 -6.82 20.91
N GLU A 207 12.86 -7.88 21.62
CA GLU A 207 13.76 -8.77 22.32
C GLU A 207 14.71 -9.48 21.37
N SER A 208 14.21 -10.02 20.26
CA SER A 208 15.04 -10.69 19.26
C SER A 208 16.10 -9.78 18.66
N MET A 209 15.80 -8.48 18.60
CA MET A 209 16.73 -7.45 18.11
C MET A 209 17.52 -6.78 19.24
N SER A 210 17.30 -7.18 20.49
CA SER A 210 17.88 -6.53 21.68
C SER A 210 17.69 -5.00 21.65
N LEU A 211 16.45 -4.58 21.35
CA LEU A 211 16.07 -3.17 21.29
C LEU A 211 15.15 -2.82 22.46
N GLU A 212 15.35 -1.63 23.00
CA GLU A 212 14.49 -1.07 24.05
C GLU A 212 13.71 0.12 23.50
N ARG A 213 12.48 0.25 23.95
CA ARG A 213 11.62 1.36 23.56
C ARG A 213 12.28 2.71 23.85
N ASP A 214 12.17 3.66 22.92
CA ASP A 214 12.72 5.01 22.98
C ASP A 214 14.25 5.07 23.11
N LYS A 215 14.95 3.94 22.87
CA LYS A 215 16.41 3.86 22.95
C LYS A 215 17.08 3.46 21.63
N PHE A 216 16.40 3.68 20.51
CA PHE A 216 17.00 3.47 19.18
C PHE A 216 16.40 4.45 18.16
N ILE A 217 17.12 4.65 17.08
CA ILE A 217 16.69 5.46 15.95
C ILE A 217 16.43 4.52 14.78
N LEU A 218 15.27 4.67 14.13
CA LEU A 218 14.94 3.90 12.93
C LEU A 218 15.37 4.73 11.71
N VAL A 219 16.13 4.12 10.81
CA VAL A 219 16.60 4.78 9.59
C VAL A 219 16.06 4.07 8.37
N THR A 220 15.40 4.80 7.48
CA THR A 220 14.96 4.27 6.19
C THR A 220 15.54 5.13 5.07
N ILE A 221 16.21 4.50 4.11
CA ILE A 221 16.79 5.19 2.96
C ILE A 221 16.03 4.74 1.73
N HIS A 222 15.34 5.69 1.10
CA HIS A 222 14.46 5.46 -0.04
C HIS A 222 14.89 6.31 -1.23
N ARG A 223 14.24 6.05 -2.35
CA ARG A 223 14.41 6.69 -3.66
C ARG A 223 15.72 6.30 -4.35
N ASP A 224 15.59 6.05 -5.62
CA ASP A 224 16.72 5.63 -6.48
C ASP A 224 17.87 6.65 -6.46
N ILE A 225 17.54 7.94 -6.40
CA ILE A 225 18.55 9.01 -6.33
C ILE A 225 19.48 8.88 -5.11
N ASN A 226 19.01 8.30 -4.03
CA ASN A 226 19.82 8.12 -2.82
C ASN A 226 20.50 6.75 -2.75
N THR A 227 19.92 5.74 -3.39
CA THR A 227 20.41 4.35 -3.30
C THR A 227 21.26 3.94 -4.50
N ASP A 228 21.04 4.57 -5.66
CA ASP A 228 21.79 4.24 -6.88
C ASP A 228 23.07 5.10 -7.04
N ASP A 229 23.09 6.30 -6.43
CA ASP A 229 24.30 7.12 -6.38
C ASP A 229 25.18 6.67 -5.21
N THR A 230 26.25 5.95 -5.53
CA THR A 230 27.14 5.37 -4.53
C THR A 230 27.88 6.42 -3.69
N VAL A 231 28.20 7.58 -4.26
CA VAL A 231 28.86 8.68 -3.53
C VAL A 231 27.90 9.22 -2.47
N ARG A 232 26.66 9.49 -2.88
CA ARG A 232 25.61 10.00 -1.99
C ARG A 232 25.27 9.00 -0.89
N LEU A 233 25.06 7.74 -1.27
CA LEU A 233 24.77 6.66 -0.31
C LEU A 233 25.90 6.52 0.70
N GLY A 234 27.15 6.56 0.22
CA GLY A 234 28.33 6.49 1.09
C GLY A 234 28.38 7.62 2.10
N ALA A 235 28.16 8.86 1.63
CA ALA A 235 28.14 10.06 2.49
C ALA A 235 27.04 9.96 3.56
N ILE A 236 25.83 9.56 3.16
CA ILE A 236 24.70 9.39 4.08
C ILE A 236 25.06 8.36 5.17
N LEU A 237 25.55 7.20 4.77
CA LEU A 237 25.86 6.10 5.71
C LEU A 237 27.02 6.44 6.65
N SER A 238 28.06 7.12 6.15
CA SER A 238 29.17 7.60 7.01
C SER A 238 28.67 8.57 8.06
N THR A 239 27.85 9.56 7.62
CA THR A 239 27.27 10.55 8.54
C THR A 239 26.39 9.87 9.61
N LEU A 240 25.57 8.91 9.20
CA LEU A 240 24.71 8.16 10.15
C LEU A 240 25.55 7.38 11.16
N LYS A 241 26.68 6.81 10.73
CA LYS A 241 27.60 6.11 11.63
C LYS A 241 28.19 7.08 12.65
N ASP A 242 28.69 8.24 12.19
CA ASP A 242 29.27 9.24 13.08
C ASP A 242 28.25 9.73 14.12
N LEU A 243 27.02 9.99 13.69
CA LEU A 243 25.92 10.37 14.60
C LEU A 243 25.57 9.26 15.60
N ALA A 244 25.56 8.00 15.16
CA ALA A 244 25.26 6.88 16.03
C ALA A 244 26.34 6.74 17.14
N GLU A 245 27.60 6.94 16.77
CA GLU A 245 28.74 6.90 17.72
C GLU A 245 28.68 8.11 18.67
N GLU A 246 28.49 9.32 18.14
CA GLU A 246 28.40 10.57 18.92
C GLU A 246 27.32 10.50 20.00
N HIS A 247 26.13 9.98 19.62
CA HIS A 247 24.99 9.90 20.55
C HIS A 247 24.92 8.59 21.32
N SER A 248 25.83 7.65 21.06
CA SER A 248 25.87 6.31 21.71
C SER A 248 24.51 5.61 21.64
N MET A 249 23.82 5.72 20.52
CA MET A 249 22.46 5.21 20.35
C MET A 249 22.37 4.26 19.14
N PRO A 250 21.71 3.10 19.28
CA PRO A 250 21.53 2.19 18.15
C PRO A 250 20.72 2.81 17.00
N PHE A 251 21.24 2.76 15.80
CA PHE A 251 20.57 3.12 14.55
C PHE A 251 20.19 1.82 13.82
N VAL A 252 18.92 1.56 13.68
CA VAL A 252 18.37 0.33 13.05
C VAL A 252 18.02 0.65 11.61
N MET A 253 18.61 -0.09 10.67
CA MET A 253 18.54 0.18 9.22
C MET A 253 18.02 -1.05 8.47
N PRO A 254 16.71 -1.15 8.22
CA PRO A 254 16.18 -2.19 7.34
C PRO A 254 16.58 -1.89 5.89
N PHE A 255 17.41 -2.72 5.29
CA PHE A 255 17.89 -2.50 3.91
C PHE A 255 17.24 -3.47 2.93
N HIS A 256 16.73 -2.92 1.85
CA HIS A 256 16.23 -3.70 0.71
C HIS A 256 17.40 -4.48 0.07
N PRO A 257 17.18 -5.69 -0.47
CA PRO A 257 18.24 -6.46 -1.14
C PRO A 257 19.01 -5.68 -2.19
N ARG A 258 18.34 -4.81 -2.95
CA ARG A 258 18.98 -3.95 -3.96
C ARG A 258 20.05 -3.05 -3.31
N THR A 259 19.69 -2.37 -2.21
CA THR A 259 20.63 -1.49 -1.47
C THR A 259 21.80 -2.31 -0.90
N MET A 260 21.51 -3.48 -0.33
CA MET A 260 22.56 -4.38 0.18
C MET A 260 23.49 -4.84 -0.90
N ASN A 261 22.98 -5.18 -2.09
CA ASN A 261 23.80 -5.61 -3.22
C ASN A 261 24.70 -4.46 -3.72
N SER A 262 24.15 -3.25 -3.80
CA SER A 262 24.91 -2.05 -4.17
C SER A 262 26.06 -1.81 -3.18
N LEU A 263 25.77 -1.89 -1.87
CA LEU A 263 26.81 -1.74 -0.84
C LEU A 263 27.91 -2.80 -0.97
N LYS A 264 27.53 -4.07 -1.14
CA LYS A 264 28.49 -5.17 -1.30
C LYS A 264 29.38 -5.00 -2.54
N SER A 265 28.83 -4.51 -3.62
CA SER A 265 29.58 -4.40 -4.89
C SER A 265 30.47 -3.17 -4.99
N THR A 266 30.05 -2.05 -4.40
CA THR A 266 30.74 -0.77 -4.62
C THR A 266 31.27 -0.12 -3.32
N LEU A 267 30.70 -0.43 -2.16
CA LEU A 267 31.06 0.20 -0.89
C LEU A 267 31.37 -0.84 0.20
N ASN A 268 32.01 -1.93 -0.19
CA ASN A 268 32.25 -3.06 0.71
C ASN A 268 33.02 -2.66 1.97
N ASN A 269 34.04 -1.80 1.85
CA ASN A 269 34.82 -1.33 3.00
C ASN A 269 33.93 -0.58 4.00
N LEU A 270 33.04 0.29 3.50
CA LEU A 270 32.10 1.02 4.33
C LEU A 270 31.12 0.07 5.00
N LEU A 271 30.62 -0.93 4.27
CA LEU A 271 29.72 -1.94 4.82
C LEU A 271 30.37 -2.69 5.99
N ASP A 272 31.66 -3.05 5.85
CA ASP A 272 32.40 -3.70 6.90
C ASP A 272 32.59 -2.78 8.14
N ASP A 273 32.85 -1.50 7.90
CA ASP A 273 32.96 -0.51 8.99
C ASP A 273 31.63 -0.30 9.71
N LEU A 274 30.53 -0.24 8.97
CA LEU A 274 29.19 -0.15 9.55
C LEU A 274 28.88 -1.37 10.42
N ARG A 275 29.25 -2.58 9.95
CA ARG A 275 29.01 -3.83 10.69
C ARG A 275 29.84 -3.94 11.97
N LYS A 276 31.03 -3.31 12.00
CA LYS A 276 31.88 -3.27 13.20
C LYS A 276 31.39 -2.26 14.23
N CYS A 277 30.61 -1.26 13.79
CA CYS A 277 30.11 -0.23 14.69
C CYS A 277 29.00 -0.81 15.59
N ARG A 278 29.21 -0.77 16.90
CA ARG A 278 28.27 -1.34 17.89
C ARG A 278 26.89 -0.65 17.86
N TYR A 279 26.83 0.55 17.33
CA TYR A 279 25.60 1.34 17.28
C TYR A 279 24.88 1.26 15.97
N ILE A 280 25.43 0.59 14.95
CA ILE A 280 24.76 0.40 13.67
C ILE A 280 24.20 -1.04 13.58
N ARG A 281 22.93 -1.16 13.29
CA ARG A 281 22.25 -2.45 13.12
C ARG A 281 21.59 -2.53 11.77
N ILE A 282 22.29 -3.11 10.80
CA ILE A 282 21.74 -3.39 9.49
C ILE A 282 20.92 -4.68 9.58
N ILE A 283 19.63 -4.60 9.27
CA ILE A 283 18.72 -5.75 9.33
C ILE A 283 18.10 -6.02 7.94
N PRO A 284 17.67 -7.24 7.68
CA PRO A 284 16.90 -7.52 6.46
C PRO A 284 15.60 -6.71 6.42
N PRO A 285 14.96 -6.62 5.25
CA PRO A 285 13.63 -6.01 5.20
C PRO A 285 12.70 -6.69 6.19
N VAL A 286 11.96 -5.90 6.91
CA VAL A 286 11.02 -6.41 7.91
C VAL A 286 9.59 -6.36 7.36
N SER A 287 8.70 -7.11 7.98
CA SER A 287 7.29 -7.13 7.59
C SER A 287 6.62 -5.78 7.90
N TYR A 288 5.44 -5.57 7.35
CA TYR A 288 4.67 -4.33 7.57
C TYR A 288 4.39 -4.10 9.07
N LEU A 289 3.95 -5.16 9.77
CA LEU A 289 3.67 -5.05 11.20
C LEU A 289 4.95 -4.78 12.02
N ALA A 290 6.05 -5.44 11.65
CA ALA A 290 7.34 -5.22 12.30
C ALA A 290 7.83 -3.78 12.07
N MET A 291 7.69 -3.25 10.84
CA MET A 291 8.04 -1.86 10.54
C MET A 291 7.20 -0.89 11.38
N THR A 292 5.87 -1.09 11.41
CA THR A 292 4.95 -0.27 12.22
C THR A 292 5.35 -0.29 13.70
N LEU A 293 5.78 -1.46 14.21
CA LEU A 293 6.24 -1.58 15.59
C LEU A 293 7.54 -0.79 15.82
N LEU A 294 8.52 -0.92 14.91
CA LEU A 294 9.77 -0.17 14.99
C LEU A 294 9.50 1.35 14.96
N GLU A 295 8.62 1.80 14.05
CA GLU A 295 8.22 3.21 13.96
C GLU A 295 7.58 3.72 15.26
N LYS A 296 6.74 2.90 15.89
CA LYS A 296 6.02 3.26 17.11
C LYS A 296 6.92 3.26 18.35
N THR A 297 8.00 2.45 18.32
CA THR A 297 8.84 2.25 19.50
C THR A 297 10.18 2.95 19.42
N CYS A 298 10.59 3.43 18.25
CA CYS A 298 11.84 4.19 18.13
C CYS A 298 11.70 5.58 18.76
N ARG A 299 12.83 6.16 19.11
CA ARG A 299 12.93 7.54 19.62
C ARG A 299 12.73 8.55 18.48
N MET A 300 13.21 8.22 17.29
CA MET A 300 13.20 9.11 16.13
C MET A 300 13.28 8.29 14.86
N ILE A 301 12.72 8.81 13.79
CA ILE A 301 12.84 8.24 12.44
C ILE A 301 13.66 9.21 11.60
N ILE A 302 14.68 8.68 10.91
CA ILE A 302 15.44 9.40 9.87
C ILE A 302 15.06 8.77 8.53
N THR A 303 14.57 9.59 7.58
CA THR A 303 14.14 9.10 6.28
C THR A 303 14.48 10.08 5.16
#